data_93a26fa8d92c9982db608981048d9c62
#
_entry.id   93a26fa8d92c9982db608981048d9c62
#
_cell.length_a   1.000
_cell.length_b   1.000
_cell.length_c   1.000
_cell.angle_alpha   90.00
_cell.angle_beta   90.00
_cell.angle_gamma   90.00
#
_symmetry.space_group_name_H-M   'P 1'
#
loop_
_entity.id
_entity.type
_entity.pdbx_description
1 polymer ?
#
loop_
_entity_poly.entity_id
_entity_poly.type
_entity_poly.pdbx_seq_one_letter_code
_entity_poly.pdbx_strand_id
1 'polypeptide(L)'
;MKSTTKRFSILLLAAAALTSVVGCAATSTQESTGQYMDDTAITARAKAAIFNDASLKSAEINVETFKGVVQLSGFVNSNADIQRAVALVRSLSGVRSVKNDMRPK
;
A
#
# COMPACT_ATOMS: atom_id res chain seq x y z
N MET A 1 -8.02 20.48 45.79
CA MET A 1 -6.62 20.33 45.61
C MET A 1 -6.24 18.93 45.27
N LYS A 2 -6.54 18.04 46.15
CA LYS A 2 -6.13 16.68 45.95
C LYS A 2 -6.75 16.07 44.76
N SER A 3 -7.98 16.38 44.49
CA SER A 3 -8.67 15.82 43.33
C SER A 3 -8.01 16.29 42.03
N THR A 4 -7.44 17.45 42.05
CA THR A 4 -6.78 17.97 40.87
C THR A 4 -5.57 17.11 40.50
N THR A 5 -4.84 16.74 41.51
CA THR A 5 -3.66 15.90 41.27
C THR A 5 -4.04 14.58 40.65
N LYS A 6 -5.11 14.01 41.11
CA LYS A 6 -5.54 12.73 40.59
C LYS A 6 -5.93 12.82 39.13
N ARG A 7 -6.53 13.93 38.75
CA ARG A 7 -6.90 14.09 37.38
C ARG A 7 -5.70 14.12 36.44
N PHE A 8 -4.65 14.74 36.88
CA PHE A 8 -3.46 14.78 36.08
C PHE A 8 -2.91 13.38 35.85
N SER A 9 -2.98 12.56 36.84
CA SER A 9 -2.49 11.19 36.70
C SER A 9 -3.26 10.44 35.64
N ILE A 10 -4.55 10.65 35.61
CA ILE A 10 -5.38 9.96 34.63
C ILE A 10 -5.01 10.41 33.23
N LEU A 11 -4.75 11.67 33.05
CA LEU A 11 -4.40 12.16 31.73
C LEU A 11 -3.10 11.54 31.25
N LEU A 12 -2.18 11.36 32.14
CA LEU A 12 -0.92 10.74 31.75
C LEU A 12 -1.11 9.32 31.28
N LEU A 13 -2.00 8.61 31.91
CA LEU A 13 -2.26 7.26 31.51
C LEU A 13 -2.85 7.19 30.10
N ALA A 14 -3.70 8.12 29.80
CA ALA A 14 -4.31 8.17 28.48
C ALA A 14 -3.25 8.38 27.41
N ALA A 15 -2.30 9.25 27.68
CA ALA A 15 -1.24 9.50 26.74
C ALA A 15 -0.42 8.26 26.48
N ALA A 16 -0.17 7.51 27.52
CA ALA A 16 0.60 6.28 27.37
C ALA A 16 -0.11 5.29 26.48
N ALA A 17 -1.40 5.23 26.59
CA ALA A 17 -2.17 4.31 25.79
C ALA A 17 -2.05 4.64 24.29
N LEU A 18 -2.07 5.90 23.97
CA LEU A 18 -1.92 6.31 22.58
C LEU A 18 -0.56 5.90 22.02
N THR A 19 0.45 6.05 22.84
CA THR A 19 1.79 5.67 22.44
C THR A 19 1.86 4.19 22.10
N SER A 20 1.16 3.38 22.86
CA SER A 20 1.17 1.95 22.62
C SER A 20 0.60 1.60 21.27
N VAL A 21 -0.45 2.28 20.88
CA VAL A 21 -1.07 2.01 19.59
C VAL A 21 -0.07 2.28 18.47
N VAL A 22 0.65 3.36 18.56
CA VAL A 22 1.64 3.67 17.54
C VAL A 22 2.71 2.59 17.48
N GLY A 23 3.11 2.10 18.63
CA GLY A 23 4.09 1.05 18.67
C GLY A 23 3.63 -0.21 17.97
N CYS A 24 2.39 -0.56 18.13
CA CYS A 24 1.88 -1.75 17.47
C CYS A 24 1.93 -1.62 15.96
N ALA A 25 1.59 -0.47 15.45
CA ALA A 25 1.63 -0.26 14.02
C ALA A 25 3.05 -0.41 13.49
N ALA A 26 3.99 0.10 14.20
CA ALA A 26 5.39 -0.01 13.78
C ALA A 26 5.83 -1.45 13.79
N THR A 27 5.38 -2.20 14.75
CA THR A 27 5.76 -3.59 14.85
C THR A 27 5.29 -4.39 13.68
N SER A 28 4.06 -4.20 13.28
CA SER A 28 3.57 -4.98 12.17
C SER A 28 4.32 -4.63 10.91
N THR A 29 4.77 -3.44 10.77
CA THR A 29 5.54 -3.07 9.62
C THR A 29 6.84 -3.83 9.54
N GLN A 30 7.43 -4.05 10.68
CA GLN A 30 8.68 -4.71 10.70
C GLN A 30 8.64 -6.12 10.26
N GLU A 31 7.58 -6.79 10.52
CA GLU A 31 7.55 -8.17 10.20
C GLU A 31 7.63 -8.46 8.76
N SER A 32 7.21 -7.56 7.97
CA SER A 32 7.27 -7.79 6.57
C SER A 32 8.63 -7.69 6.05
N THR A 33 9.53 -7.34 6.88
CA THR A 33 10.88 -7.20 6.59
C THR A 33 11.32 -7.84 5.37
N GLY A 34 11.55 -7.12 4.44
CA GLY A 34 12.37 -7.40 3.39
C GLY A 34 12.16 -8.67 2.62
N GLN A 35 11.92 -9.69 3.27
CA GLN A 35 11.83 -10.96 2.66
C GLN A 35 10.48 -11.21 2.07
N TYR A 36 9.47 -10.76 2.71
CA TYR A 36 8.12 -11.08 2.35
C TYR A 36 7.29 -9.81 2.44
N MET A 37 6.56 -9.54 1.39
CA MET A 37 5.71 -8.37 1.38
C MET A 37 4.27 -8.83 1.27
N ASP A 38 3.43 -8.33 2.15
CA ASP A 38 2.02 -8.65 2.16
C ASP A 38 1.35 -8.20 0.88
N ASP A 39 0.44 -9.01 0.36
CA ASP A 39 -0.26 -8.70 -0.87
C ASP A 39 -0.99 -7.36 -0.81
N THR A 40 -1.50 -7.01 0.35
CA THR A 40 -2.17 -5.73 0.52
C THR A 40 -1.21 -4.57 0.33
N ALA A 41 -0.01 -4.71 0.86
CA ALA A 41 1.00 -3.68 0.71
C ALA A 41 1.46 -3.55 -0.75
N ILE A 42 1.58 -4.67 -1.44
CA ILE A 42 1.95 -4.65 -2.84
C ILE A 42 0.88 -3.95 -3.65
N THR A 43 -0.40 -4.27 -3.40
CA THR A 43 -1.49 -3.62 -4.09
C THR A 43 -1.45 -2.12 -3.89
N ALA A 44 -1.22 -1.67 -2.66
CA ALA A 44 -1.18 -0.24 -2.37
C ALA A 44 -0.03 0.44 -3.11
N ARG A 45 1.13 -0.21 -3.16
CA ARG A 45 2.27 0.35 -3.87
C ARG A 45 2.02 0.41 -5.37
N ALA A 46 1.41 -0.61 -5.92
CA ALA A 46 1.12 -0.64 -7.34
C ALA A 46 0.13 0.46 -7.72
N LYS A 47 -0.91 0.63 -6.91
CA LYS A 47 -1.87 1.70 -7.16
C LYS A 47 -1.22 3.07 -7.09
N ALA A 48 -0.37 3.28 -6.10
CA ALA A 48 0.30 4.56 -5.95
C ALA A 48 1.23 4.83 -7.13
N ALA A 49 1.96 3.83 -7.59
CA ALA A 49 2.88 3.99 -8.70
C ALA A 49 2.13 4.34 -9.97
N ILE A 50 1.02 3.67 -10.22
CA ILE A 50 0.20 3.93 -11.40
C ILE A 50 -0.41 5.33 -11.32
N PHE A 51 -0.92 5.71 -10.16
CA PHE A 51 -1.55 7.00 -10.00
C PHE A 51 -0.56 8.14 -10.16
N ASN A 52 0.70 7.91 -9.80
CA ASN A 52 1.72 8.94 -9.94
C ASN A 52 2.33 9.00 -11.34
N ASP A 53 1.98 8.10 -12.21
CA ASP A 53 2.51 8.10 -13.57
C ASP A 53 1.63 8.95 -14.47
N ALA A 54 2.22 9.94 -15.12
CA ALA A 54 1.46 10.91 -15.89
C ALA A 54 0.64 10.30 -17.00
N SER A 55 1.11 9.24 -17.62
CA SER A 55 0.38 8.62 -18.72
C SER A 55 -0.66 7.62 -18.25
N LEU A 56 -0.61 7.19 -16.99
CA LEU A 56 -1.51 6.16 -16.48
C LEU A 56 -2.54 6.65 -15.48
N LYS A 57 -2.30 7.80 -14.88
CA LYS A 57 -3.12 8.22 -13.74
C LYS A 57 -4.59 8.43 -14.05
N SER A 58 -4.91 8.70 -15.30
CA SER A 58 -6.32 8.88 -15.68
C SER A 58 -6.92 7.61 -16.25
N ALA A 59 -6.17 6.53 -16.34
CA ALA A 59 -6.70 5.27 -16.86
C ALA A 59 -7.46 4.54 -15.77
N GLU A 60 -8.34 3.66 -16.19
CA GLU A 60 -9.11 2.86 -15.24
C GLU A 60 -8.43 1.53 -15.08
N ILE A 61 -7.52 1.45 -14.13
CA ILE A 61 -6.74 0.25 -13.89
C ILE A 61 -7.05 -0.29 -12.50
N ASN A 62 -7.48 -1.54 -12.45
CA ASN A 62 -7.73 -2.24 -11.21
C ASN A 62 -6.52 -3.10 -10.90
N VAL A 63 -6.17 -3.17 -9.62
CA VAL A 63 -5.00 -3.90 -9.17
C VAL A 63 -5.41 -4.90 -8.11
N GLU A 64 -5.03 -6.16 -8.30
CA GLU A 64 -5.25 -7.19 -7.30
C GLU A 64 -3.99 -8.00 -7.17
N THR A 65 -3.66 -8.40 -5.96
CA THR A 65 -2.43 -9.15 -5.72
C THR A 65 -2.72 -10.42 -4.94
N PHE A 66 -2.15 -11.52 -5.41
CA PHE A 66 -2.28 -12.78 -4.73
C PHE A 66 -0.93 -13.48 -4.72
N LYS A 67 -0.37 -13.67 -3.54
CA LYS A 67 0.92 -14.30 -3.35
C LYS A 67 2.02 -13.70 -4.22
N GLY A 68 2.03 -12.39 -4.28
CA GLY A 68 3.05 -11.66 -5.03
C GLY A 68 2.79 -11.52 -6.52
N VAL A 69 1.73 -12.13 -7.03
CA VAL A 69 1.36 -11.98 -8.43
C VAL A 69 0.34 -10.85 -8.53
N VAL A 70 0.68 -9.83 -9.27
CA VAL A 70 -0.18 -8.66 -9.42
C VAL A 70 -0.95 -8.75 -10.72
N GLN A 71 -2.26 -8.70 -10.62
CA GLN A 71 -3.11 -8.72 -11.80
C GLN A 71 -3.60 -7.31 -12.05
N LEU A 72 -3.37 -6.83 -13.27
CA LEU A 72 -3.82 -5.51 -13.71
C LEU A 72 -4.95 -5.70 -14.71
N SER A 73 -6.07 -5.03 -14.50
CA SER A 73 -7.20 -5.12 -15.42
C SER A 73 -7.81 -3.75 -15.63
N GLY A 74 -8.62 -3.63 -16.65
CA GLY A 74 -9.28 -2.38 -16.96
C GLY A 74 -8.93 -1.88 -18.33
N PHE A 75 -9.06 -0.57 -18.52
CA PHE A 75 -8.89 0.03 -19.84
C PHE A 75 -7.88 1.15 -19.80
N VAL A 76 -7.01 1.18 -20.79
CA VAL A 76 -5.98 2.19 -20.93
C VAL A 76 -6.05 2.80 -22.32
N ASN A 77 -5.30 3.85 -22.55
CA ASN A 77 -5.41 4.57 -23.82
C ASN A 77 -4.72 3.88 -24.99
N SER A 78 -3.72 3.07 -24.73
CA SER A 78 -2.97 2.44 -25.80
C SER A 78 -2.25 1.19 -25.34
N ASN A 79 -1.75 0.42 -26.28
CA ASN A 79 -0.94 -0.74 -25.94
C ASN A 79 0.37 -0.33 -25.29
N ALA A 80 0.90 0.82 -25.65
CA ALA A 80 2.10 1.33 -25.03
C ALA A 80 1.87 1.56 -23.54
N ASP A 81 0.69 2.02 -23.18
CA ASP A 81 0.36 2.23 -21.76
C ASP A 81 0.23 0.90 -21.02
N ILE A 82 -0.24 -0.14 -21.69
CA ILE A 82 -0.27 -1.46 -21.09
C ILE A 82 1.15 -1.89 -20.73
N GLN A 83 2.05 -1.78 -21.67
CA GLN A 83 3.43 -2.18 -21.43
C GLN A 83 4.08 -1.34 -20.34
N ARG A 84 3.77 -0.07 -20.32
CA ARG A 84 4.31 0.82 -19.30
C ARG A 84 3.82 0.43 -17.91
N ALA A 85 2.54 0.16 -17.79
CA ALA A 85 1.98 -0.24 -16.49
C ALA A 85 2.58 -1.55 -16.01
N VAL A 86 2.71 -2.52 -16.90
CA VAL A 86 3.27 -3.81 -16.54
C VAL A 86 4.74 -3.65 -16.08
N ALA A 87 5.52 -2.89 -16.83
CA ALA A 87 6.92 -2.68 -16.48
C ALA A 87 7.06 -1.96 -15.13
N LEU A 88 6.23 -0.94 -14.93
CA LEU A 88 6.26 -0.17 -13.71
C LEU A 88 5.95 -1.04 -12.50
N VAL A 89 4.92 -1.84 -12.58
CA VAL A 89 4.54 -2.70 -11.46
C VAL A 89 5.55 -3.82 -11.25
N ARG A 90 6.09 -4.36 -12.32
CA ARG A 90 7.07 -5.43 -12.20
C ARG A 90 8.31 -4.98 -11.45
N SER A 91 8.65 -3.71 -11.51
CA SER A 91 9.83 -3.20 -10.84
C SER A 91 9.66 -2.98 -9.34
N LEU A 92 8.46 -3.12 -8.82
CA LEU A 92 8.20 -2.86 -7.40
C LEU A 92 8.67 -4.02 -6.53
N SER A 93 9.14 -3.68 -5.34
CA SER A 93 9.59 -4.69 -4.38
C SER A 93 8.44 -5.60 -4.01
N GLY A 94 8.73 -6.87 -3.93
CA GLY A 94 7.74 -7.86 -3.52
C GLY A 94 6.92 -8.44 -4.66
N VAL A 95 6.96 -7.84 -5.83
CA VAL A 95 6.20 -8.33 -6.97
C VAL A 95 6.94 -9.50 -7.61
N ARG A 96 6.30 -10.64 -7.65
CA ARG A 96 6.90 -11.83 -8.25
C ARG A 96 6.64 -11.88 -9.75
N SER A 97 5.45 -11.49 -10.16
CA SER A 97 5.11 -11.42 -11.56
C SER A 97 3.88 -10.54 -11.73
N VAL A 98 3.61 -10.15 -12.97
CA VAL A 98 2.47 -9.31 -13.30
C VAL A 98 1.65 -10.01 -14.37
N LYS A 99 0.35 -10.09 -14.10
CA LYS A 99 -0.57 -10.66 -15.08
C LYS A 99 -1.37 -9.52 -15.69
N ASN A 100 -1.32 -9.40 -16.99
CA ASN A 100 -2.01 -8.32 -17.69
C ASN A 100 -3.35 -8.75 -18.21
N ASP A 101 -4.41 -8.08 -17.75
CA ASP A 101 -5.73 -8.22 -18.29
C ASP A 101 -6.28 -6.86 -18.69
N MET A 102 -5.40 -5.91 -18.98
CA MET A 102 -5.84 -4.60 -19.44
C MET A 102 -6.10 -4.60 -20.92
N ARG A 103 -6.96 -3.70 -21.36
CA ARG A 103 -7.30 -3.57 -22.78
C ARG A 103 -7.22 -2.12 -23.18
N PRO A 104 -6.82 -1.84 -24.44
CA PRO A 104 -6.84 -0.47 -24.91
C PRO A 104 -8.28 -0.09 -25.21
N LYS A 105 -8.57 1.19 -25.00
CA LYS A 105 -9.92 1.70 -25.26
C LYS A 105 -10.22 1.73 -26.75
#